data_1371507985472c2d2992beb3c51f01fc
#
_entry.id   1371507985472c2d2992beb3c51f01fc
#
_cell.length_a   1.000
_cell.length_b   1.000
_cell.length_c   1.000
_cell.angle_alpha   90.00
_cell.angle_beta   90.00
_cell.angle_gamma   90.00
#
_symmetry.space_group_name_H-M   'P 1'
#
loop_
_entity.id
_entity.type
_entity.pdbx_description
1 polymer ?
#
loop_
_entity_poly.entity_id
_entity_poly.type
_entity_poly.pdbx_seq_one_letter_code
_entity_poly.pdbx_strand_id
1 'polypeptide(L)'
;MVGPWKDARGITVTTTPTIEGKPVQDYLGIVTGEVIVGANLFRDLFANIRDIVGGRSGSYERILRDAREQAIQELQAECAALGGNAVVGVDLDYEVIGDTGSMLMVSASGTSVRI
;
A
#
# COMPACT_ATOMS: atom_id res chain seq x y z
N MET A 1 2.49 -18.40 9.13
CA MET A 1 1.79 -17.15 9.42
C MET A 1 2.31 -16.04 8.54
N VAL A 2 1.41 -15.25 8.02
CA VAL A 2 1.80 -14.06 7.26
C VAL A 2 1.86 -12.87 8.20
N GLY A 3 2.99 -12.19 8.20
CA GLY A 3 3.14 -10.95 8.93
C GLY A 3 2.69 -9.76 8.08
N PRO A 4 2.72 -8.55 8.63
CA PRO A 4 2.32 -7.35 7.88
C PRO A 4 3.23 -7.02 6.70
N TRP A 5 4.40 -7.63 6.64
CA TRP A 5 5.40 -7.42 5.60
C TRP A 5 5.59 -8.61 4.67
N LYS A 6 4.78 -9.65 4.80
CA LYS A 6 4.94 -10.87 4.02
C LYS A 6 3.57 -11.50 3.76
N ASP A 7 3.27 -11.85 2.53
CA ASP A 7 2.00 -12.47 2.19
C ASP A 7 2.07 -13.99 2.20
N ALA A 8 0.94 -14.66 1.87
CA ALA A 8 0.82 -16.11 1.87
C ALA A 8 1.76 -16.79 0.85
N ARG A 9 2.17 -16.06 -0.18
CA ARG A 9 3.13 -16.56 -1.19
C ARG A 9 4.58 -16.45 -0.73
N GLY A 10 4.82 -15.80 0.40
CA GLY A 10 6.16 -15.53 0.90
C GLY A 10 6.80 -14.27 0.32
N ILE A 11 6.02 -13.40 -0.31
CA ILE A 11 6.52 -12.13 -0.86
C ILE A 11 6.72 -11.14 0.28
N THR A 12 7.96 -10.83 0.58
CA THR A 12 8.34 -9.87 1.62
C THR A 12 8.28 -8.46 1.06
N VAL A 13 7.73 -7.53 1.83
CA VAL A 13 7.66 -6.11 1.46
C VAL A 13 8.39 -5.31 2.54
N THR A 14 9.27 -4.40 2.13
CA THR A 14 10.02 -3.55 3.06
C THR A 14 10.26 -2.17 2.44
N THR A 15 10.31 -1.17 3.31
CA THR A 15 10.69 0.19 2.89
C THR A 15 12.19 0.36 2.80
N THR A 16 12.96 -0.58 3.34
CA THR A 16 14.42 -0.52 3.28
C THR A 16 14.91 -0.85 1.87
N PRO A 17 16.10 -0.36 1.47
CA PRO A 17 16.65 -0.66 0.15
C PRO A 17 17.13 -2.09 0.01
N THR A 18 17.37 -2.77 1.12
CA THR A 18 17.83 -4.16 1.13
C THR A 18 17.24 -4.88 2.33
N ILE A 19 17.36 -6.20 2.35
CA ILE A 19 16.99 -7.03 3.48
C ILE A 19 18.27 -7.63 4.05
N GLU A 20 18.54 -7.35 5.30
CA GLU A 20 19.76 -7.83 5.97
C GLU A 20 19.81 -9.36 5.96
N GLY A 21 20.96 -9.90 5.59
CA GLY A 21 21.17 -11.34 5.51
C GLY A 21 20.64 -12.00 4.25
N LYS A 22 19.96 -11.24 3.38
CA LYS A 22 19.39 -11.76 2.13
C LYS A 22 19.72 -10.83 0.98
N PRO A 23 20.94 -10.91 0.44
CA PRO A 23 21.35 -10.01 -0.64
C PRO A 23 20.50 -10.20 -1.87
N VAL A 24 20.28 -9.09 -2.59
CA VAL A 24 19.54 -9.11 -3.84
C VAL A 24 20.35 -9.86 -4.89
N GLN A 25 19.72 -10.87 -5.49
CA GLN A 25 20.33 -11.63 -6.58
C GLN A 25 19.97 -11.05 -7.95
N ASP A 26 18.70 -10.62 -8.10
CA ASP A 26 18.21 -10.04 -9.35
C ASP A 26 17.26 -8.89 -9.06
N TYR A 27 17.37 -7.82 -9.83
CA TYR A 27 16.39 -6.74 -9.85
C TYR A 27 15.46 -6.98 -11.02
N LEU A 28 14.16 -7.09 -10.74
CA LEU A 28 13.18 -7.50 -11.74
C LEU A 28 12.34 -6.35 -12.29
N GLY A 29 12.39 -5.19 -11.64
CA GLY A 29 11.72 -4.01 -12.15
C GLY A 29 10.85 -3.34 -11.10
N ILE A 30 10.27 -2.21 -11.50
CA ILE A 30 9.39 -1.42 -10.64
C ILE A 30 8.00 -2.06 -10.64
N VAL A 31 7.42 -2.19 -9.46
CA VAL A 31 6.06 -2.69 -9.28
C VAL A 31 5.23 -1.66 -8.53
N THR A 32 3.94 -1.65 -8.78
CA THR A 32 3.02 -0.70 -8.18
C THR A 32 1.73 -1.38 -7.77
N GLY A 33 1.00 -0.72 -6.86
CA GLY A 33 -0.36 -1.08 -6.51
C GLY A 33 -1.12 0.20 -6.20
N GLU A 34 -2.39 0.29 -6.60
CA GLU A 34 -3.17 1.50 -6.42
C GLU A 34 -4.61 1.15 -6.04
N VAL A 35 -5.16 1.94 -5.12
CA VAL A 35 -6.55 1.83 -4.69
C VAL A 35 -7.17 3.21 -4.66
N ILE A 36 -8.37 3.34 -5.20
CA ILE A 36 -9.11 4.59 -5.14
C ILE A 36 -10.28 4.44 -4.18
N VAL A 37 -10.28 5.27 -3.14
CA VAL A 37 -11.42 5.39 -2.23
C VAL A 37 -12.42 6.32 -2.92
N GLY A 38 -13.60 5.77 -3.24
CA GLY A 38 -14.59 6.47 -4.05
C GLY A 38 -15.19 7.68 -3.36
N ALA A 39 -15.81 8.53 -4.17
CA ALA A 39 -16.31 9.84 -3.75
C ALA A 39 -17.29 9.77 -2.57
N ASN A 40 -18.24 8.85 -2.59
CA ASN A 40 -19.24 8.78 -1.52
C ASN A 40 -18.62 8.37 -0.19
N LEU A 41 -17.76 7.36 -0.23
CA LEU A 41 -17.06 6.86 0.97
C LEU A 41 -16.13 7.93 1.54
N PHE A 42 -15.39 8.62 0.69
CA PHE A 42 -14.47 9.66 1.10
C PHE A 42 -15.22 10.84 1.72
N ARG A 43 -16.35 11.21 1.14
CA ARG A 43 -17.18 12.30 1.65
C ARG A 43 -17.74 11.98 3.03
N ASP A 44 -18.23 10.76 3.21
CA ASP A 44 -18.74 10.31 4.51
C ASP A 44 -17.66 10.32 5.57
N LEU A 45 -16.45 9.90 5.21
CA LEU A 45 -15.29 9.96 6.10
C LEU A 45 -14.97 11.39 6.51
N PHE A 46 -14.99 12.33 5.57
CA PHE A 46 -14.70 13.73 5.86
C PHE A 46 -15.73 14.34 6.80
N ALA A 47 -17.01 14.02 6.60
CA ALA A 47 -18.07 14.49 7.47
C ALA A 47 -17.86 13.97 8.89
N ASN A 48 -17.53 12.69 9.03
CA ASN A 48 -17.27 12.09 10.34
C ASN A 48 -16.08 12.73 11.06
N ILE A 49 -15.04 13.05 10.32
CA ILE A 49 -13.84 13.68 10.89
C ILE A 49 -14.15 15.07 11.43
N ARG A 50 -14.96 15.85 10.70
CA ARG A 50 -15.31 17.19 11.15
C ARG A 50 -16.11 17.19 12.46
N ASP A 51 -16.83 16.11 12.73
CA ASP A 51 -17.64 15.99 13.94
C ASP A 51 -16.83 15.46 15.13
N ILE A 52 -15.58 15.06 14.92
CA ILE A 52 -14.72 14.51 15.96
C ILE A 52 -13.83 15.61 16.51
N VAL A 53 -13.98 15.91 17.81
CA VAL A 53 -13.17 16.91 18.49
C VAL A 53 -12.15 16.19 19.36
N GLY A 54 -10.87 16.31 19.00
CA GLY A 54 -9.77 15.82 19.80
C GLY A 54 -9.59 14.31 19.82
N GLY A 55 -10.23 13.58 18.92
CA GLY A 55 -10.15 12.14 18.86
C GLY A 55 -9.79 11.61 17.46
N ARG A 56 -9.50 10.32 17.40
CA ARG A 56 -9.25 9.64 16.13
C ARG A 56 -10.53 8.96 15.65
N SER A 57 -10.72 8.99 14.34
CA SER A 57 -11.86 8.31 13.72
C SER A 57 -11.50 6.86 13.41
N GLY A 58 -12.10 5.91 14.14
CA GLY A 58 -11.86 4.49 13.89
C GLY A 58 -12.29 4.06 12.49
N SER A 59 -13.39 4.63 11.97
CA SER A 59 -13.86 4.33 10.62
C SER A 59 -12.88 4.83 9.56
N TYR A 60 -12.40 6.04 9.72
CA TYR A 60 -11.42 6.64 8.82
C TYR A 60 -10.12 5.82 8.80
N GLU A 61 -9.61 5.49 9.98
CA GLU A 61 -8.38 4.71 10.09
C GLU A 61 -8.51 3.33 9.47
N ARG A 62 -9.68 2.69 9.64
CA ARG A 62 -9.93 1.38 9.06
C ARG A 62 -9.91 1.42 7.54
N ILE A 63 -10.57 2.42 6.95
CA ILE A 63 -10.65 2.55 5.50
C ILE A 63 -9.27 2.84 4.90
N LEU A 64 -8.49 3.70 5.54
CA LEU A 64 -7.12 3.97 5.09
C LEU A 64 -6.25 2.73 5.19
N ARG A 65 -6.39 1.97 6.28
CA ARG A 65 -5.64 0.73 6.45
C ARG A 65 -6.00 -0.29 5.39
N ASP A 66 -7.31 -0.48 5.14
CA ASP A 66 -7.77 -1.44 4.14
C ASP A 66 -7.29 -1.06 2.74
N ALA A 67 -7.35 0.22 2.40
CA ALA A 67 -6.87 0.72 1.11
C ALA A 67 -5.36 0.49 0.96
N ARG A 68 -4.60 0.78 2.01
CA ARG A 68 -3.14 0.56 2.02
C ARG A 68 -2.81 -0.92 1.86
N GLU A 69 -3.52 -1.78 2.58
CA GLU A 69 -3.31 -3.23 2.48
C GLU A 69 -3.62 -3.75 1.08
N GLN A 70 -4.68 -3.25 0.46
CA GLN A 70 -5.02 -3.62 -0.91
C GLN A 70 -3.95 -3.16 -1.90
N ALA A 71 -3.44 -1.95 -1.74
CA ALA A 71 -2.37 -1.44 -2.60
C ALA A 71 -1.12 -2.31 -2.48
N ILE A 72 -0.77 -2.69 -1.26
CA ILE A 72 0.38 -3.58 -1.02
C ILE A 72 0.14 -4.97 -1.60
N GLN A 73 -1.07 -5.52 -1.49
CA GLN A 73 -1.39 -6.81 -2.07
C GLN A 73 -1.25 -6.81 -3.59
N GLU A 74 -1.67 -5.74 -4.25
CA GLU A 74 -1.49 -5.60 -5.69
C GLU A 74 -0.01 -5.53 -6.08
N LEU A 75 0.76 -4.77 -5.31
CA LEU A 75 2.20 -4.67 -5.46
C LEU A 75 2.86 -6.06 -5.38
N GLN A 76 2.46 -6.84 -4.40
CA GLN A 76 2.98 -8.20 -4.21
C GLN A 76 2.57 -9.13 -5.34
N ALA A 77 1.35 -8.99 -5.86
CA ALA A 77 0.88 -9.77 -6.99
C ALA A 77 1.71 -9.48 -8.26
N GLU A 78 2.02 -8.21 -8.52
CA GLU A 78 2.90 -7.84 -9.62
C GLU A 78 4.30 -8.43 -9.44
N CYS A 79 4.83 -8.38 -8.22
CA CYS A 79 6.12 -8.97 -7.91
C CYS A 79 6.13 -10.47 -8.22
N ALA A 80 5.10 -11.17 -7.79
CA ALA A 80 4.98 -12.61 -8.06
C ALA A 80 4.93 -12.90 -9.56
N ALA A 81 4.22 -12.06 -10.32
CA ALA A 81 4.12 -12.21 -11.78
C ALA A 81 5.47 -12.05 -12.47
N LEU A 82 6.38 -11.25 -11.90
CA LEU A 82 7.74 -11.07 -12.42
C LEU A 82 8.72 -12.14 -11.93
N GLY A 83 8.25 -13.08 -11.09
CA GLY A 83 9.11 -14.11 -10.53
C GLY A 83 9.93 -13.66 -9.32
N GLY A 84 9.56 -12.54 -8.71
CA GLY A 84 10.24 -12.04 -7.53
C GLY A 84 9.71 -12.67 -6.25
N ASN A 85 10.49 -12.52 -5.17
CA ASN A 85 10.07 -12.97 -3.84
C ASN A 85 10.19 -11.88 -2.79
N ALA A 86 10.51 -10.66 -3.19
CA ALA A 86 10.51 -9.50 -2.29
C ALA A 86 10.33 -8.21 -3.07
N VAL A 87 9.80 -7.20 -2.38
CA VAL A 87 9.73 -5.84 -2.90
C VAL A 87 10.47 -4.95 -1.90
N VAL A 88 11.52 -4.29 -2.36
CA VAL A 88 12.33 -3.38 -1.54
C VAL A 88 12.07 -1.94 -1.92
N GLY A 89 12.43 -1.02 -1.03
CA GLY A 89 12.29 0.41 -1.26
C GLY A 89 10.83 0.85 -1.45
N VAL A 90 9.91 0.21 -0.74
CA VAL A 90 8.49 0.50 -0.90
C VAL A 90 8.17 1.89 -0.38
N ASP A 91 7.43 2.65 -1.18
CA ASP A 91 6.92 3.96 -0.84
C ASP A 91 5.39 3.92 -0.92
N LEU A 92 4.75 4.56 0.05
CA LEU A 92 3.30 4.67 0.11
C LEU A 92 2.92 6.13 -0.02
N ASP A 93 2.03 6.43 -0.96
CA ASP A 93 1.55 7.78 -1.20
C ASP A 93 0.03 7.83 -1.08
N TYR A 94 -0.44 8.96 -0.56
CA TYR A 94 -1.86 9.26 -0.45
C TYR A 94 -2.11 10.56 -1.20
N GLU A 95 -3.03 10.55 -2.14
CA GLU A 95 -3.29 11.72 -2.97
C GLU A 95 -4.78 11.96 -3.10
N VAL A 96 -5.19 13.18 -2.84
CA VAL A 96 -6.56 13.62 -3.06
C VAL A 96 -6.73 13.91 -4.54
N ILE A 97 -7.71 13.28 -5.18
CA ILE A 97 -7.95 13.40 -6.61
C ILE A 97 -9.42 13.75 -6.88
N GLY A 98 -9.74 14.01 -8.15
CA GLY A 98 -11.08 14.37 -8.57
C GLY A 98 -11.24 15.89 -8.68
N ASP A 99 -12.25 16.33 -9.43
CA ASP A 99 -12.48 17.75 -9.74
C ASP A 99 -12.70 18.60 -8.47
N THR A 100 -13.27 18.01 -7.44
CA THR A 100 -13.57 18.69 -6.18
C THR A 100 -12.76 18.16 -4.99
N GLY A 101 -11.72 17.37 -5.26
CA GLY A 101 -10.97 16.70 -4.20
C GLY A 101 -11.81 15.69 -3.44
N SER A 102 -12.71 14.99 -4.13
CA SER A 102 -13.70 14.12 -3.50
C SER A 102 -13.30 12.64 -3.47
N MET A 103 -12.11 12.32 -3.93
CA MET A 103 -11.60 10.95 -3.93
C MET A 103 -10.19 10.91 -3.38
N LEU A 104 -9.81 9.77 -2.82
CA LEU A 104 -8.47 9.55 -2.31
C LEU A 104 -7.84 8.37 -3.03
N MET A 105 -6.64 8.57 -3.57
CA MET A 105 -5.84 7.51 -4.14
C MET A 105 -4.76 7.10 -3.13
N VAL A 106 -4.65 5.80 -2.89
CA VAL A 106 -3.55 5.23 -2.11
C VAL A 106 -2.71 4.41 -3.07
N SER A 107 -1.43 4.72 -3.17
CA SER A 107 -0.53 4.00 -4.06
C SER A 107 0.67 3.47 -3.32
N ALA A 108 1.15 2.32 -3.76
CA ALA A 108 2.37 1.70 -3.30
C ALA A 108 3.29 1.48 -4.50
N SER A 109 4.56 1.74 -4.34
CA SER A 109 5.55 1.47 -5.38
C SER A 109 6.81 0.91 -4.75
N GLY A 110 7.58 0.17 -5.53
CA GLY A 110 8.83 -0.40 -5.05
C GLY A 110 9.53 -1.17 -6.14
N THR A 111 10.61 -1.84 -5.79
CA THR A 111 11.40 -2.63 -6.72
C THR A 111 11.22 -4.12 -6.41
N SER A 112 10.74 -4.87 -7.39
CA SER A 112 10.65 -6.32 -7.31
C SER A 112 12.04 -6.91 -7.44
N VAL A 113 12.39 -7.80 -6.53
CA VAL A 113 13.70 -8.45 -6.52
C VAL A 113 13.57 -9.94 -6.23
N ARG A 114 14.63 -10.65 -6.54
CA ARG A 114 14.85 -12.00 -6.04
C ARG A 114 15.96 -11.96 -5.02
N ILE A 115 15.65 -12.46 -3.84
CA ILE A 115 16.61 -12.56 -2.75
C ILE A 115 16.91 -14.00 -2.41
#